data_e570d1f9485656a61db783cbcd9a374c
#
_entry.id   e570d1f9485656a61db783cbcd9a374c
#
_cell.length_a   1.000
_cell.length_b   1.000
_cell.length_c   1.000
_cell.angle_alpha   90.00
_cell.angle_beta   90.00
_cell.angle_gamma   90.00
#
_symmetry.space_group_name_H-M   'P 1'
#
loop_
_entity.id
_entity.type
_entity.pdbx_description
1 polymer ?
#
loop_
_entity_poly.entity_id
_entity_poly.type
_entity_poly.pdbx_seq_one_letter_code
_entity_poly.pdbx_strand_id
1 'polypeptide(L)'
;EASTGKAFAADISMYRQGYFMAGNRECSLSWGLSLSNIGTKINMGNSTHAEFLPATMRLGINMTVPVNEYNRFSFGAEVYKLCIPTKPVQTEGEAAEDYERRLEEDYYSISSIEGIFKSFGDAPGGFKEEMQELRWSFGAEYTYNDRFMLRAGYHYENPHKGNRQYFTVGAGFHMSVFTVDAAYCI
;
A
#
# COMPACT_ATOMS: atom_id res chain seq x y z
N GLU A 1 12.24 -17.91 28.31
CA GLU A 1 11.27 -18.58 27.42
C GLU A 1 10.76 -17.58 26.38
N ALA A 2 10.79 -17.97 25.09
CA ALA A 2 10.26 -17.13 24.04
C ALA A 2 8.72 -17.14 24.12
N SER A 3 8.11 -15.97 24.37
CA SER A 3 6.66 -15.80 24.36
C SER A 3 6.15 -15.72 22.92
N THR A 4 5.07 -16.45 22.61
CA THR A 4 4.47 -16.44 21.30
C THR A 4 3.41 -15.34 21.20
N GLY A 5 3.61 -14.37 20.29
CA GLY A 5 2.60 -13.39 19.96
C GLY A 5 1.44 -14.00 19.16
N LYS A 6 0.21 -13.59 19.46
CA LYS A 6 -1.00 -13.99 18.72
C LYS A 6 -1.78 -12.74 18.34
N ALA A 7 -2.29 -12.71 17.12
CA ALA A 7 -3.17 -11.65 16.63
C ALA A 7 -4.20 -12.24 15.66
N PHE A 8 -5.32 -11.53 15.52
CA PHE A 8 -6.34 -11.78 14.51
C PHE A 8 -6.43 -10.58 13.60
N ALA A 9 -6.55 -10.80 12.31
CA ALA A 9 -6.74 -9.75 11.33
C ALA A 9 -7.76 -10.18 10.27
N ALA A 10 -8.40 -9.19 9.67
CA ALA A 10 -9.31 -9.35 8.55
C ALA A 10 -8.97 -8.34 7.45
N ASP A 11 -9.28 -8.70 6.22
CA ASP A 11 -9.11 -7.84 5.04
C ASP A 11 -10.48 -7.60 4.41
N ILE A 12 -10.68 -6.37 3.93
CA ILE A 12 -11.84 -6.01 3.13
C ILE A 12 -11.38 -5.38 1.83
N SER A 13 -11.98 -5.77 0.71
CA SER A 13 -11.63 -5.20 -0.57
C SER A 13 -12.85 -5.05 -1.48
N MET A 14 -12.76 -4.06 -2.38
CA MET A 14 -13.74 -3.80 -3.41
C MET A 14 -13.02 -3.60 -4.75
N TYR A 15 -13.59 -4.19 -5.80
CA TYR A 15 -13.07 -4.08 -7.16
C TYR A 15 -14.23 -3.83 -8.12
N ARG A 16 -13.99 -2.97 -9.11
CA ARG A 16 -14.92 -2.73 -10.21
C ARG A 16 -14.16 -2.56 -11.51
N GLN A 17 -14.70 -3.16 -12.58
CA GLN A 17 -14.24 -2.96 -13.95
C GLN A 17 -15.41 -2.48 -14.80
N GLY A 18 -15.14 -1.52 -15.66
CA GLY A 18 -16.05 -1.00 -16.66
C GLY A 18 -15.40 -0.98 -18.03
N TYR A 19 -16.21 -0.94 -19.07
CA TYR A 19 -15.77 -0.86 -20.46
C TYR A 19 -16.31 0.41 -21.09
N PHE A 20 -15.55 1.00 -21.98
CA PHE A 20 -15.95 2.19 -22.72
C PHE A 20 -15.32 2.20 -24.12
N MET A 21 -15.97 2.87 -25.05
CA MET A 21 -15.46 3.01 -26.41
C MET A 21 -14.57 4.26 -26.52
N ALA A 22 -13.34 4.06 -27.00
CA ALA A 22 -12.47 5.15 -27.44
C ALA A 22 -12.28 5.05 -28.96
N GLY A 23 -13.08 5.81 -29.68
CA GLY A 23 -13.25 5.61 -31.14
C GLY A 23 -13.89 4.25 -31.42
N ASN A 24 -13.22 3.43 -32.24
CA ASN A 24 -13.69 2.08 -32.59
C ASN A 24 -13.10 0.97 -31.69
N ARG A 25 -12.53 1.32 -30.54
CA ARG A 25 -11.84 0.37 -29.65
C ARG A 25 -12.53 0.31 -28.30
N GLU A 26 -12.82 -0.90 -27.85
CA GLU A 26 -13.31 -1.12 -26.49
C GLU A 26 -12.13 -1.10 -25.52
N CYS A 27 -12.11 -0.11 -24.65
CA CYS A 27 -11.14 0.04 -23.58
C CYS A 27 -11.74 -0.43 -22.25
N SER A 28 -10.92 -0.87 -21.32
CA SER A 28 -11.36 -1.15 -19.97
C SER A 28 -10.72 -0.21 -18.96
N LEU A 29 -11.49 0.16 -17.95
CA LEU A 29 -11.05 0.89 -16.78
C LEU A 29 -11.45 0.09 -15.55
N SER A 30 -10.50 -0.21 -14.72
CA SER A 30 -10.74 -0.86 -13.44
C SER A 30 -10.18 -0.04 -12.28
N TRP A 31 -10.80 -0.17 -11.13
CA TRP A 31 -10.29 0.37 -9.89
C TRP A 31 -10.54 -0.58 -8.74
N GLY A 32 -9.71 -0.51 -7.74
CA GLY A 32 -9.81 -1.32 -6.55
C GLY A 32 -9.41 -0.56 -5.31
N LEU A 33 -10.11 -0.83 -4.23
CA LEU A 33 -9.79 -0.35 -2.89
C LEU A 33 -9.65 -1.57 -1.98
N SER A 34 -8.60 -1.62 -1.19
CA SER A 34 -8.44 -2.63 -0.14
C SER A 34 -7.98 -2.00 1.16
N LEU A 35 -8.47 -2.54 2.26
CA LEU A 35 -8.00 -2.28 3.61
C LEU A 35 -7.64 -3.63 4.23
N SER A 36 -6.36 -3.83 4.50
CA SER A 36 -5.81 -5.11 4.95
C SER A 36 -5.24 -5.00 6.36
N ASN A 37 -5.16 -6.15 7.04
CA ASN A 37 -4.64 -6.28 8.41
C ASN A 37 -5.45 -5.45 9.45
N ILE A 38 -6.76 -5.34 9.26
CA ILE A 38 -7.65 -4.76 10.28
C ILE A 38 -7.74 -5.78 11.42
N GLY A 39 -7.01 -5.56 12.48
CA GLY A 39 -6.87 -6.62 13.49
C GLY A 39 -6.56 -6.12 14.89
N THR A 40 -6.36 -7.09 15.77
CA THR A 40 -5.96 -6.84 17.14
C THR A 40 -4.51 -6.39 17.19
N LYS A 41 -4.13 -5.68 18.24
CA LYS A 41 -2.71 -5.46 18.54
C LYS A 41 -2.03 -6.78 18.87
N ILE A 42 -0.72 -6.84 18.64
CA ILE A 42 0.11 -8.00 18.94
C ILE A 42 1.12 -7.65 20.02
N ASN A 43 1.22 -8.52 21.04
CA ASN A 43 2.28 -8.45 22.03
C ASN A 43 3.33 -9.50 21.68
N MET A 44 4.56 -9.08 21.43
CA MET A 44 5.68 -9.95 21.10
C MET A 44 6.68 -10.01 22.26
N GLY A 45 6.83 -11.20 22.81
CA GLY A 45 7.82 -11.47 23.87
C GLY A 45 7.45 -10.83 25.21
N ASN A 46 8.43 -10.26 25.88
CA ASN A 46 8.29 -9.63 27.20
C ASN A 46 7.94 -8.12 27.10
N SER A 47 7.39 -7.68 25.97
CA SER A 47 6.97 -6.28 25.82
C SER A 47 5.80 -5.97 26.75
N THR A 48 5.87 -4.83 27.44
CA THR A 48 4.82 -4.35 28.33
C THR A 48 3.57 -3.93 27.55
N HIS A 49 3.75 -3.50 26.31
CA HIS A 49 2.70 -2.96 25.45
C HIS A 49 2.53 -3.79 24.17
N ALA A 50 1.30 -3.84 23.68
CA ALA A 50 0.98 -4.45 22.40
C ALA A 50 1.09 -3.41 21.28
N GLU A 51 1.72 -3.80 20.17
CA GLU A 51 1.90 -2.96 18.98
C GLU A 51 0.78 -3.18 17.96
N PHE A 52 0.52 -2.17 17.13
CA PHE A 52 -0.45 -2.28 16.06
C PHE A 52 0.02 -3.25 14.98
N LEU A 53 -0.90 -4.04 14.43
CA LEU A 53 -0.65 -4.72 13.16
C LEU A 53 -0.52 -3.68 12.04
N PRO A 54 0.28 -3.96 11.00
CA PRO A 54 0.48 -3.04 9.89
C PRO A 54 -0.76 -2.97 8.98
N ALA A 55 -1.83 -2.36 9.50
CA ALA A 55 -3.03 -2.10 8.71
C ALA A 55 -2.67 -1.20 7.52
N THR A 56 -3.16 -1.53 6.33
CA THR A 56 -2.79 -0.85 5.10
C THR A 56 -3.99 -0.57 4.23
N MET A 57 -4.05 0.63 3.69
CA MET A 57 -5.01 1.00 2.67
C MET A 57 -4.32 1.11 1.31
N ARG A 58 -4.95 0.55 0.28
CA ARG A 58 -4.50 0.64 -1.11
C ARG A 58 -5.66 1.06 -1.99
N LEU A 59 -5.42 2.02 -2.85
CA LEU A 59 -6.32 2.44 -3.91
C LEU A 59 -5.57 2.35 -5.23
N GLY A 60 -6.08 1.54 -6.15
CA GLY A 60 -5.49 1.33 -7.46
C GLY A 60 -6.47 1.60 -8.59
N ILE A 61 -5.93 2.03 -9.71
CA ILE A 61 -6.64 2.22 -10.98
C ILE A 61 -5.82 1.61 -12.10
N ASN A 62 -6.48 0.96 -13.05
CA ASN A 62 -5.83 0.43 -14.25
C ASN A 62 -6.70 0.67 -15.47
N MET A 63 -6.06 1.12 -16.54
CA MET A 63 -6.69 1.33 -17.86
C MET A 63 -6.00 0.45 -18.89
N THR A 64 -6.80 -0.31 -19.66
CA THR A 64 -6.30 -1.11 -20.78
C THR A 64 -6.87 -0.60 -22.09
N VAL A 65 -5.98 -0.35 -23.04
CA VAL A 65 -6.27 0.19 -24.36
C VAL A 65 -5.76 -0.78 -25.44
N PRO A 66 -6.63 -1.47 -26.16
CA PRO A 66 -6.23 -2.25 -27.33
C PRO A 66 -5.86 -1.32 -28.49
N VAL A 67 -4.71 -1.53 -29.10
CA VAL A 67 -4.27 -0.80 -30.30
C VAL A 67 -4.80 -1.46 -31.57
N ASN A 68 -4.79 -2.78 -31.59
CA ASN A 68 -5.38 -3.63 -32.63
C ASN A 68 -5.64 -5.04 -32.03
N GLU A 69 -6.00 -6.01 -32.85
CA GLU A 69 -6.30 -7.39 -32.43
C GLU A 69 -5.17 -8.09 -31.69
N TYR A 70 -3.90 -7.68 -31.94
CA TYR A 70 -2.72 -8.33 -31.35
C TYR A 70 -2.02 -7.49 -30.29
N ASN A 71 -2.25 -6.20 -30.26
CA ASN A 71 -1.48 -5.26 -29.45
C ASN A 71 -2.35 -4.50 -28.47
N ARG A 72 -2.02 -4.51 -27.19
CA ARG A 72 -2.66 -3.67 -26.16
C ARG A 72 -1.65 -3.09 -25.19
N PHE A 73 -2.00 -1.95 -24.65
CA PHE A 73 -1.30 -1.31 -23.55
C PHE A 73 -2.19 -1.26 -22.31
N SER A 74 -1.59 -1.49 -21.17
CA SER A 74 -2.22 -1.28 -19.87
C SER A 74 -1.39 -0.32 -19.04
N PHE A 75 -2.07 0.59 -18.33
CA PHE A 75 -1.44 1.58 -17.45
C PHE A 75 -2.10 1.50 -16.09
N GLY A 76 -1.29 1.34 -15.04
CA GLY A 76 -1.75 1.25 -13.67
C GLY A 76 -1.13 2.33 -12.79
N ALA A 77 -1.89 2.78 -11.83
CA ALA A 77 -1.40 3.62 -10.73
C ALA A 77 -2.00 3.12 -9.42
N GLU A 78 -1.20 3.10 -8.37
CA GLU A 78 -1.63 2.72 -7.03
C GLU A 78 -1.09 3.72 -6.01
N VAL A 79 -1.90 4.06 -5.05
CA VAL A 79 -1.50 4.75 -3.82
C VAL A 79 -1.69 3.80 -2.64
N TYR A 80 -0.71 3.78 -1.79
CA TYR A 80 -0.64 2.96 -0.59
C TYR A 80 -0.42 3.85 0.63
N LYS A 81 -1.16 3.61 1.71
CA LYS A 81 -0.95 4.24 3.02
C LYS A 81 -0.88 3.17 4.11
N LEU A 82 0.10 3.30 5.00
CA LEU A 82 0.16 2.55 6.24
C LEU A 82 -0.78 3.23 7.25
N CYS A 83 -1.79 2.50 7.70
CA CYS A 83 -2.84 3.01 8.60
C CYS A 83 -2.52 2.64 10.06
N ILE A 84 -1.37 3.09 10.54
CA ILE A 84 -0.94 2.99 11.94
C ILE A 84 -0.79 4.41 12.47
N PRO A 85 -1.27 4.71 13.69
CA PRO A 85 -1.11 6.04 14.27
C PRO A 85 0.36 6.38 14.46
N THR A 86 0.68 7.65 14.29
CA THR A 86 2.05 8.16 14.49
C THR A 86 2.39 8.07 15.99
N LYS A 87 3.47 7.38 16.29
CA LYS A 87 3.96 7.26 17.67
C LYS A 87 4.46 8.61 18.15
N PRO A 88 3.94 9.14 19.28
CA PRO A 88 4.44 10.39 19.85
C PRO A 88 5.96 10.36 20.05
N VAL A 89 6.63 11.45 19.76
CA VAL A 89 8.06 11.65 20.01
C VAL A 89 8.21 12.60 21.19
N GLN A 90 9.17 12.32 22.07
CA GLN A 90 9.46 13.20 23.19
C GLN A 90 9.93 14.56 22.67
N THR A 91 9.32 15.63 23.15
CA THR A 91 9.69 17.00 22.80
C THR A 91 10.82 17.52 23.68
N GLU A 92 11.59 18.45 23.14
CA GLU A 92 12.71 19.07 23.89
C GLU A 92 12.18 19.76 25.15
N GLY A 93 12.72 19.37 26.32
CA GLY A 93 12.30 19.89 27.62
C GLY A 93 11.07 19.19 28.25
N GLU A 94 10.45 18.23 27.59
CA GLU A 94 9.37 17.43 28.16
C GLU A 94 9.89 16.46 29.23
N ALA A 95 9.23 16.42 30.38
CA ALA A 95 9.56 15.46 31.42
C ALA A 95 9.25 14.03 30.96
N ALA A 96 10.08 13.06 31.33
CA ALA A 96 9.91 11.65 30.93
C ALA A 96 8.53 11.10 31.34
N GLU A 97 8.03 11.46 32.53
CA GLU A 97 6.73 11.02 33.03
C GLU A 97 5.55 11.56 32.18
N ASP A 98 5.66 12.81 31.71
CA ASP A 98 4.65 13.41 30.84
C ASP A 98 4.65 12.78 29.45
N TYR A 99 5.83 12.48 28.93
CA TYR A 99 5.97 11.75 27.67
C TYR A 99 5.38 10.33 27.75
N GLU A 100 5.71 9.57 28.81
CA GLU A 100 5.18 8.22 29.03
C GLU A 100 3.67 8.22 29.17
N ARG A 101 3.11 9.17 29.93
CA ARG A 101 1.65 9.32 30.03
C ARG A 101 1.00 9.59 28.68
N ARG A 102 1.52 10.54 27.91
CA ARG A 102 1.02 10.86 26.56
C ARG A 102 1.17 9.68 25.60
N LEU A 103 2.26 8.94 25.68
CA LEU A 103 2.49 7.74 24.88
C LEU A 103 1.46 6.64 25.22
N GLU A 104 1.13 6.47 26.50
CA GLU A 104 0.11 5.51 26.93
C GLU A 104 -1.28 5.95 26.46
N GLU A 105 -1.68 7.21 26.69
CA GLU A 105 -2.99 7.72 26.36
C GLU A 105 -3.24 7.81 24.86
N ASP A 106 -2.28 8.33 24.08
CA ASP A 106 -2.44 8.65 22.67
C ASP A 106 -2.08 7.50 21.72
N TYR A 107 -1.37 6.48 22.20
CA TYR A 107 -0.88 5.41 21.33
C TYR A 107 -1.23 4.02 21.86
N TYR A 108 -0.83 3.66 23.08
CA TYR A 108 -1.01 2.31 23.56
C TYR A 108 -2.44 1.98 24.02
N SER A 109 -3.20 2.95 24.56
CA SER A 109 -4.57 2.72 25.04
C SER A 109 -5.62 2.72 23.93
N ILE A 110 -5.38 3.39 22.80
CA ILE A 110 -6.35 3.48 21.71
C ILE A 110 -6.56 2.12 21.02
N SER A 111 -7.78 1.88 20.54
CA SER A 111 -8.12 0.65 19.82
C SER A 111 -7.47 0.60 18.42
N SER A 112 -7.32 -0.61 17.85
CA SER A 112 -6.77 -0.75 16.50
C SER A 112 -7.60 -0.04 15.43
N ILE A 113 -8.93 -0.07 15.55
CA ILE A 113 -9.83 0.62 14.61
C ILE A 113 -9.68 2.14 14.74
N GLU A 114 -9.63 2.65 15.96
CA GLU A 114 -9.40 4.07 16.23
C GLU A 114 -8.04 4.51 15.68
N GLY A 115 -6.99 3.69 15.86
CA GLY A 115 -5.67 3.94 15.31
C GLY A 115 -5.67 4.07 13.78
N ILE A 116 -6.45 3.23 13.06
CA ILE A 116 -6.62 3.34 11.62
C ILE A 116 -7.17 4.72 11.23
N PHE A 117 -8.23 5.19 11.89
CA PHE A 117 -8.81 6.50 11.58
C PHE A 117 -7.91 7.66 12.01
N LYS A 118 -7.26 7.55 13.16
CA LYS A 118 -6.31 8.56 13.66
C LYS A 118 -5.15 8.78 12.70
N SER A 119 -4.65 7.71 12.06
CA SER A 119 -3.52 7.75 11.11
C SER A 119 -3.71 8.62 9.87
N PHE A 120 -4.90 9.19 9.65
CA PHE A 120 -5.18 10.09 8.53
C PHE A 120 -5.01 11.58 8.88
N GLY A 121 -4.62 11.90 10.10
CA GLY A 121 -4.50 13.29 10.53
C GLY A 121 -3.65 13.50 11.78
N ASP A 122 -2.76 12.57 12.09
CA ASP A 122 -1.94 12.60 13.30
C ASP A 122 -0.46 12.89 13.06
N ALA A 123 -0.07 13.15 11.80
CA ALA A 123 1.30 13.53 11.49
C ALA A 123 1.65 14.90 12.12
N PRO A 124 2.77 15.01 12.87
CA PRO A 124 3.17 16.25 13.55
C PRO A 124 3.30 17.46 12.63
N GLY A 125 3.73 17.26 11.38
CA GLY A 125 3.83 18.31 10.36
C GLY A 125 2.52 18.61 9.62
N GLY A 126 1.38 18.05 10.10
CA GLY A 126 0.06 18.26 9.54
C GLY A 126 -0.11 17.66 8.14
N PHE A 127 -1.05 18.20 7.35
CA PHE A 127 -1.44 17.66 6.05
C PHE A 127 -0.26 17.43 5.08
N LYS A 128 0.76 18.30 5.11
CA LYS A 128 1.94 18.12 4.26
C LYS A 128 2.70 16.85 4.58
N GLU A 129 2.85 16.53 5.85
CA GLU A 129 3.52 15.30 6.29
C GLU A 129 2.66 14.07 6.03
N GLU A 130 1.34 14.17 6.22
CA GLU A 130 0.39 13.10 5.83
C GLU A 130 0.53 12.72 4.35
N MET A 131 0.67 13.70 3.47
CA MET A 131 0.89 13.45 2.04
C MET A 131 2.24 12.79 1.75
N GLN A 132 3.23 12.98 2.60
CA GLN A 132 4.53 12.31 2.48
C GLN A 132 4.51 10.85 2.91
N GLU A 133 3.51 10.41 3.67
CA GLU A 133 3.31 9.02 4.07
C GLU A 133 2.72 8.15 2.95
N LEU A 134 2.17 8.80 1.93
CA LEU A 134 1.63 8.10 0.77
C LEU A 134 2.78 7.56 -0.09
N ARG A 135 2.67 6.29 -0.44
CA ARG A 135 3.56 5.63 -1.39
C ARG A 135 2.83 5.48 -2.72
N TRP A 136 3.54 5.69 -3.81
CA TRP A 136 2.98 5.67 -5.15
C TRP A 136 3.65 4.60 -5.99
N SER A 137 2.86 3.91 -6.77
CA SER A 137 3.37 2.97 -7.77
C SER A 137 2.70 3.24 -9.10
N PHE A 138 3.49 3.26 -10.16
CA PHE A 138 3.03 3.41 -11.54
C PHE A 138 3.54 2.23 -12.34
N GLY A 139 2.71 1.71 -13.22
CA GLY A 139 3.06 0.59 -14.08
C GLY A 139 2.53 0.76 -15.49
N ALA A 140 3.27 0.23 -16.44
CA ALA A 140 2.85 0.09 -17.83
C ALA A 140 3.15 -1.33 -18.31
N GLU A 141 2.23 -1.90 -19.07
CA GLU A 141 2.38 -3.19 -19.71
C GLU A 141 2.04 -3.08 -21.20
N TYR A 142 2.89 -3.63 -22.02
CA TYR A 142 2.60 -3.91 -23.42
C TYR A 142 2.37 -5.40 -23.59
N THR A 143 1.25 -5.79 -24.17
CA THR A 143 0.92 -7.19 -24.47
C THR A 143 0.81 -7.41 -25.97
N TYR A 144 1.50 -8.42 -26.46
CA TYR A 144 1.44 -8.86 -27.85
C TYR A 144 0.80 -10.25 -27.96
N ASN A 145 -0.26 -10.33 -28.74
CA ASN A 145 -1.00 -11.56 -29.09
C ASN A 145 -1.40 -12.40 -27.85
N ASP A 146 -1.70 -11.74 -26.72
CA ASP A 146 -2.02 -12.36 -25.44
C ASP A 146 -0.97 -13.36 -24.92
N ARG A 147 0.22 -13.31 -25.47
CA ARG A 147 1.31 -14.26 -25.18
C ARG A 147 2.55 -13.60 -24.62
N PHE A 148 2.97 -12.51 -25.20
CA PHE A 148 4.18 -11.80 -24.77
C PHE A 148 3.81 -10.53 -24.04
N MET A 149 4.40 -10.31 -22.88
CA MET A 149 4.20 -9.13 -22.08
C MET A 149 5.54 -8.48 -21.75
N LEU A 150 5.61 -7.17 -21.94
CA LEU A 150 6.71 -6.33 -21.46
C LEU A 150 6.15 -5.35 -20.44
N ARG A 151 6.84 -5.22 -19.33
CA ARG A 151 6.39 -4.42 -18.18
C ARG A 151 7.47 -3.44 -17.75
N ALA A 152 7.03 -2.26 -17.36
CA ALA A 152 7.87 -1.29 -16.69
C ALA A 152 7.08 -0.68 -15.52
N GLY A 153 7.77 -0.38 -14.43
CA GLY A 153 7.13 0.21 -13.26
C GLY A 153 8.08 1.15 -12.52
N TYR A 154 7.49 2.02 -11.74
CA TYR A 154 8.20 2.91 -10.84
C TYR A 154 7.50 2.95 -9.49
N HIS A 155 8.26 2.78 -8.43
CA HIS A 155 7.81 2.94 -7.04
C HIS A 155 8.45 4.17 -6.41
N TYR A 156 7.62 4.94 -5.70
CA TYR A 156 8.04 6.15 -5.02
C TYR A 156 7.57 6.14 -3.57
N GLU A 157 8.51 6.33 -2.67
CA GLU A 157 8.31 6.60 -1.25
C GLU A 157 9.09 7.87 -0.89
N ASN A 158 8.46 8.74 -0.10
CA ASN A 158 9.07 10.02 0.25
C ASN A 158 10.41 9.82 1.00
N PRO A 159 11.47 10.60 0.69
CA PRO A 159 12.77 10.49 1.35
C PRO A 159 12.74 10.61 2.87
N HIS A 160 11.76 11.33 3.44
CA HIS A 160 11.60 11.48 4.88
C HIS A 160 10.76 10.35 5.54
N LYS A 161 10.13 9.48 4.75
CA LYS A 161 9.20 8.44 5.23
C LYS A 161 9.55 7.02 4.73
N GLY A 162 10.83 6.78 4.40
CA GLY A 162 11.32 5.46 4.01
C GLY A 162 12.29 5.47 2.83
N ASN A 163 12.20 6.46 1.93
CA ASN A 163 13.16 6.72 0.84
C ASN A 163 13.37 5.55 -0.13
N ARG A 164 12.34 4.74 -0.38
CA ARG A 164 12.43 3.67 -1.37
C ARG A 164 11.93 4.18 -2.72
N GLN A 165 12.84 4.27 -3.67
CA GLN A 165 12.55 4.68 -5.04
C GLN A 165 13.28 3.73 -5.97
N TYR A 166 12.54 3.05 -6.83
CA TYR A 166 13.14 2.08 -7.75
C TYR A 166 12.30 1.92 -9.01
N PHE A 167 12.99 1.58 -10.08
CA PHE A 167 12.38 1.14 -11.33
C PHE A 167 12.32 -0.37 -11.39
N THR A 168 11.31 -0.89 -12.07
CA THR A 168 11.19 -2.30 -12.37
C THR A 168 11.01 -2.50 -13.87
N VAL A 169 11.61 -3.54 -14.40
CA VAL A 169 11.37 -4.01 -15.76
C VAL A 169 11.05 -5.49 -15.71
N GLY A 170 10.16 -5.95 -16.58
CA GLY A 170 9.76 -7.34 -16.59
C GLY A 170 9.32 -7.80 -17.97
N ALA A 171 9.39 -9.10 -18.19
CA ALA A 171 8.86 -9.75 -19.36
C ALA A 171 8.07 -11.00 -18.95
N GLY A 172 6.99 -11.25 -19.65
CA GLY A 172 6.13 -12.43 -19.45
C GLY A 172 5.88 -13.15 -20.75
N PHE A 173 5.71 -14.45 -20.63
CA PHE A 173 5.32 -15.30 -21.73
C PHE A 173 4.21 -16.25 -21.28
N HIS A 174 3.07 -16.18 -21.96
CA HIS A 174 1.91 -17.02 -21.71
C HIS A 174 1.78 -18.10 -22.77
N MET A 175 1.70 -19.34 -22.33
CA MET A 175 1.30 -20.51 -23.15
C MET A 175 -0.03 -21.04 -22.61
N SER A 176 -0.72 -21.83 -23.42
CA SER A 176 -2.06 -22.33 -23.08
C SER A 176 -2.22 -22.98 -21.69
N VAL A 177 -1.15 -23.51 -21.14
CA VAL A 177 -1.17 -24.26 -19.86
C VAL A 177 -0.28 -23.64 -18.77
N PHE A 178 0.59 -22.71 -19.10
CA PHE A 178 1.46 -22.05 -18.12
C PHE A 178 1.86 -20.63 -18.52
N THR A 179 2.22 -19.82 -17.54
CA THR A 179 2.79 -18.49 -17.72
C THR A 179 4.15 -18.44 -17.03
N VAL A 180 5.13 -17.86 -17.69
CA VAL A 180 6.46 -17.59 -17.12
C VAL A 180 6.67 -16.10 -17.11
N ASP A 181 6.99 -15.55 -15.94
CA ASP A 181 7.28 -14.14 -15.74
C ASP A 181 8.67 -13.99 -15.12
N ALA A 182 9.42 -12.99 -15.61
CA ALA A 182 10.68 -12.55 -15.02
C ALA A 182 10.64 -11.04 -14.81
N ALA A 183 11.15 -10.59 -13.68
CA ALA A 183 11.23 -9.16 -13.35
C ALA A 183 12.57 -8.84 -12.69
N TYR A 184 13.04 -7.63 -12.92
CA TYR A 184 14.24 -7.07 -12.31
C TYR A 184 13.94 -5.68 -11.74
N CYS A 185 14.50 -5.42 -10.57
CA CYS A 185 14.39 -4.14 -9.86
C CYS A 185 15.73 -3.40 -9.94
N ILE A 186 15.69 -2.13 -10.29
CA ILE A 186 16.85 -1.25 -10.51
C ILE A 186 16.83 -0.14 -9.47
#